data_f5983826c65f9daa39af18cb722ee579
#
_entry.id   f5983826c65f9daa39af18cb722ee579
#
_cell.length_a   1.000
_cell.length_b   1.000
_cell.length_c   1.000
_cell.angle_alpha   90.00
_cell.angle_beta   90.00
_cell.angle_gamma   90.00
#
_symmetry.space_group_name_H-M   'P 1'
#
loop_
_entity.id
_entity.type
_entity.pdbx_description
1 polymer ?
#
loop_
_entity_poly.entity_id
_entity_poly.type
_entity_poly.pdbx_seq_one_letter_code
_entity_poly.pdbx_strand_id
1 'polypeptide(L)'
;MTVNRNFITEPARRVEVIHKTDVLVVGSGPGGLAAALAAARAGASVALVERFGCFGGNITVVGVEGFAWYRHEKTIEAGGIGWEFEERAKAMGAAVPESQSLSYELDSEGFKLVADRLVEETDIHPMLHRQFVAPIMEDDRIVGIITESKAGREAILATVVIDATGDADIAERVGATTIKTPVEQMQAASVMFHLAGVDKKAFMEGVRSDPQTYSDWSTGEWQIETSGKEDKMFSPFLGKPFAQAIRDGIIPAHLNTIAGTWGALHDTGELTYMNLVHLAGCDGTDPDSMTRFEIEGRRQAMLAIEALKRYTPGCKAARLRNFGMTIGIRDTRKIDAVYNMTEGDVRNEARFEDSIGIYPEFIDGYGVLILPTTGRYMHVPYRSMLPKGV
;
A
#
# COMPACT_ATOMS: atom_id res chain seq x y z
N MET A 1 -20.62 31.82 -25.30
CA MET A 1 -19.42 31.05 -24.95
C MET A 1 -18.94 30.30 -26.17
N THR A 2 -17.76 30.65 -26.67
CA THR A 2 -17.18 29.89 -27.82
C THR A 2 -16.49 28.66 -27.19
N VAL A 3 -17.08 27.51 -27.36
CA VAL A 3 -16.47 26.25 -26.91
C VAL A 3 -15.41 25.88 -27.93
N ASN A 4 -14.13 26.11 -27.59
CA ASN A 4 -13.04 25.44 -28.29
C ASN A 4 -13.08 23.97 -27.86
N ARG A 5 -13.21 23.04 -28.82
CA ARG A 5 -13.33 21.61 -28.50
C ARG A 5 -12.14 21.01 -27.73
N ASN A 6 -11.01 21.70 -27.69
CA ASN A 6 -9.79 21.24 -27.03
C ASN A 6 -9.60 21.83 -25.61
N PHE A 7 -10.24 22.96 -25.32
CA PHE A 7 -10.08 23.66 -24.03
C PHE A 7 -11.38 24.31 -23.59
N ILE A 8 -11.63 24.26 -22.29
CA ILE A 8 -12.71 25.01 -21.64
C ILE A 8 -12.05 25.91 -20.60
N THR A 9 -12.36 27.20 -20.66
CA THR A 9 -11.94 28.13 -19.61
C THR A 9 -12.88 28.01 -18.43
N GLU A 10 -12.36 27.52 -17.31
CA GLU A 10 -13.09 27.56 -16.03
C GLU A 10 -13.07 29.00 -15.50
N PRO A 11 -14.24 29.58 -15.18
CA PRO A 11 -14.28 30.95 -14.66
C PRO A 11 -13.63 31.02 -13.28
N ALA A 12 -12.98 32.17 -13.00
CA ALA A 12 -12.45 32.42 -11.66
C ALA A 12 -13.60 32.36 -10.63
N ARG A 13 -13.33 31.72 -9.51
CA ARG A 13 -14.31 31.54 -8.42
C ARG A 13 -13.68 31.85 -7.07
N ARG A 14 -14.51 32.30 -6.14
CA ARG A 14 -14.14 32.35 -4.72
C ARG A 14 -14.43 30.97 -4.12
N VAL A 15 -13.49 30.46 -3.33
CA VAL A 15 -13.61 29.18 -2.63
C VAL A 15 -13.71 29.48 -1.13
N GLU A 16 -14.69 28.88 -0.46
CA GLU A 16 -14.88 29.05 0.98
C GLU A 16 -13.78 28.34 1.76
N VAL A 17 -13.23 29.02 2.77
CA VAL A 17 -12.31 28.42 3.73
C VAL A 17 -13.13 27.78 4.85
N ILE A 18 -13.20 26.46 4.85
CA ILE A 18 -14.02 25.69 5.80
C ILE A 18 -13.27 25.30 7.07
N HIS A 19 -11.94 25.28 7.02
CA HIS A 19 -11.12 24.86 8.17
C HIS A 19 -9.74 25.51 8.13
N LYS A 20 -9.16 25.67 9.35
CA LYS A 20 -7.78 26.12 9.55
C LYS A 20 -7.14 25.27 10.63
N THR A 21 -5.90 24.86 10.42
CA THR A 21 -5.18 23.94 11.31
C THR A 21 -3.68 24.23 11.32
N ASP A 22 -2.93 23.73 12.31
CA ASP A 22 -1.47 23.80 12.29
C ASP A 22 -0.90 22.82 11.26
N VAL A 23 -1.38 21.57 11.28
CA VAL A 23 -0.92 20.50 10.39
C VAL A 23 -2.09 19.92 9.60
N LEU A 24 -1.95 19.95 8.29
CA LEU A 24 -2.88 19.31 7.36
C LEU A 24 -2.22 18.09 6.73
N VAL A 25 -2.78 16.91 6.96
CA VAL A 25 -2.35 15.66 6.33
C VAL A 25 -3.30 15.29 5.22
N VAL A 26 -2.78 15.05 4.03
CA VAL A 26 -3.59 14.72 2.84
C VAL A 26 -3.27 13.30 2.39
N GLY A 27 -4.24 12.41 2.53
CA GLY A 27 -4.13 10.97 2.40
C GLY A 27 -3.99 10.29 3.76
N SER A 28 -4.80 9.29 3.99
CA SER A 28 -4.87 8.55 5.27
C SER A 28 -4.34 7.12 5.17
N GLY A 29 -3.45 6.86 4.20
CA GLY A 29 -2.67 5.61 4.20
C GLY A 29 -1.87 5.45 5.49
N PRO A 30 -1.20 4.30 5.72
CA PRO A 30 -0.49 4.05 6.98
C PRO A 30 0.46 5.19 7.39
N GLY A 31 1.19 5.77 6.43
CA GLY A 31 2.08 6.91 6.67
C GLY A 31 1.34 8.19 7.05
N GLY A 32 0.23 8.51 6.35
CA GLY A 32 -0.57 9.70 6.64
C GLY A 32 -1.30 9.59 7.98
N LEU A 33 -1.86 8.43 8.28
CA LEU A 33 -2.48 8.16 9.57
C LEU A 33 -1.46 8.30 10.71
N ALA A 34 -0.27 7.73 10.55
CA ALA A 34 0.80 7.84 11.53
C ALA A 34 1.27 9.30 11.70
N ALA A 35 1.41 10.05 10.62
CA ALA A 35 1.79 11.46 10.66
C ALA A 35 0.74 12.32 11.40
N ALA A 36 -0.55 12.09 11.11
CA ALA A 36 -1.64 12.80 11.79
C ALA A 36 -1.66 12.51 13.30
N LEU A 37 -1.55 11.24 13.68
CA LEU A 37 -1.48 10.82 15.09
C LEU A 37 -0.27 11.43 15.80
N ALA A 38 0.91 11.40 15.19
CA ALA A 38 2.11 11.95 15.77
C ALA A 38 2.01 13.47 15.99
N ALA A 39 1.49 14.20 15.00
CA ALA A 39 1.29 15.64 15.08
C ALA A 39 0.28 16.01 16.18
N ALA A 40 -0.86 15.34 16.24
CA ALA A 40 -1.88 15.57 17.26
C ALA A 40 -1.34 15.28 18.69
N ARG A 41 -0.61 14.18 18.86
CA ARG A 41 0.05 13.84 20.14
C ARG A 41 1.16 14.81 20.53
N ALA A 42 1.76 15.50 19.57
CA ALA A 42 2.70 16.60 19.82
C ALA A 42 2.00 17.92 20.19
N GLY A 43 0.68 17.96 20.21
CA GLY A 43 -0.11 19.12 20.60
C GLY A 43 -0.49 20.08 19.47
N ALA A 44 -0.26 19.71 18.20
CA ALA A 44 -0.71 20.49 17.06
C ALA A 44 -2.21 20.25 16.80
N SER A 45 -2.92 21.27 16.33
CA SER A 45 -4.22 21.08 15.70
C SER A 45 -4.02 20.37 14.35
N VAL A 46 -4.78 19.30 14.09
CA VAL A 46 -4.58 18.45 12.90
C VAL A 46 -5.89 18.27 12.13
N ALA A 47 -5.85 18.41 10.82
CA ALA A 47 -6.88 17.91 9.91
C ALA A 47 -6.35 16.79 9.05
N LEU A 48 -7.14 15.71 8.89
CA LEU A 48 -6.80 14.55 8.06
C LEU A 48 -7.81 14.43 6.91
N VAL A 49 -7.34 14.67 5.70
CA VAL A 49 -8.16 14.63 4.48
C VAL A 49 -7.97 13.30 3.76
N GLU A 50 -9.08 12.65 3.39
CA GLU A 50 -9.09 11.42 2.65
C GLU A 50 -10.17 11.42 1.56
N ARG A 51 -9.82 10.93 0.36
CA ARG A 51 -10.74 10.83 -0.77
C ARG A 51 -11.76 9.70 -0.66
N PHE A 52 -11.41 8.65 0.07
CA PHE A 52 -12.27 7.50 0.31
C PHE A 52 -13.17 7.69 1.54
N GLY A 53 -14.07 6.74 1.76
CA GLY A 53 -15.00 6.71 2.89
C GLY A 53 -14.45 6.00 4.13
N CYS A 54 -13.16 5.73 4.19
CA CYS A 54 -12.48 5.14 5.36
C CYS A 54 -11.02 5.56 5.39
N PHE A 55 -10.43 5.53 6.58
CA PHE A 55 -8.99 5.70 6.78
C PHE A 55 -8.25 4.36 6.59
N GLY A 56 -6.91 4.42 6.45
CA GLY A 56 -6.02 3.26 6.40
C GLY A 56 -5.43 2.94 5.02
N GLY A 57 -5.90 3.59 3.96
CA GLY A 57 -5.32 3.53 2.61
C GLY A 57 -5.10 2.10 2.11
N ASN A 58 -3.85 1.71 1.87
CA ASN A 58 -3.56 0.38 1.32
C ASN A 58 -4.08 -0.77 2.19
N ILE A 59 -4.12 -0.64 3.50
CA ILE A 59 -4.66 -1.69 4.38
C ILE A 59 -6.16 -1.87 4.12
N THR A 60 -6.93 -0.78 4.15
CA THR A 60 -8.40 -0.81 4.16
C THR A 60 -9.04 -0.70 2.79
N VAL A 61 -8.44 0.08 1.90
CA VAL A 61 -8.99 0.38 0.56
C VAL A 61 -8.53 -0.64 -0.46
N VAL A 62 -7.25 -1.00 -0.42
CA VAL A 62 -6.67 -2.00 -1.34
C VAL A 62 -6.81 -3.42 -0.81
N GLY A 63 -6.77 -3.61 0.51
CA GLY A 63 -6.76 -4.93 1.15
C GLY A 63 -5.35 -5.53 1.25
N VAL A 64 -4.33 -4.68 1.40
CA VAL A 64 -2.96 -5.12 1.74
C VAL A 64 -2.90 -5.32 3.24
N GLU A 65 -3.13 -6.54 3.67
CA GLU A 65 -3.28 -6.91 5.08
C GLU A 65 -1.95 -7.25 5.76
N GLY A 66 -0.93 -7.62 4.97
CA GLY A 66 0.37 -7.99 5.48
C GLY A 66 1.09 -6.82 6.14
N PHE A 67 1.44 -7.01 7.40
CA PHE A 67 2.30 -6.12 8.19
C PHE A 67 3.64 -6.81 8.37
N ALA A 68 4.21 -7.26 7.24
CA ALA A 68 5.35 -8.13 7.18
C ALA A 68 6.62 -7.48 7.74
N TRP A 69 7.47 -8.28 8.37
CA TRP A 69 8.90 -8.07 8.57
C TRP A 69 9.34 -7.00 9.58
N TYR A 70 8.49 -6.14 10.11
CA TYR A 70 8.91 -5.14 11.10
C TYR A 70 9.29 -5.75 12.46
N ARG A 71 8.98 -7.03 12.67
CA ARG A 71 9.52 -7.87 13.72
C ARG A 71 10.30 -9.02 13.13
N HIS A 72 11.59 -8.97 13.24
CA HIS A 72 12.41 -10.09 12.82
C HIS A 72 13.03 -10.78 14.02
N GLU A 73 12.76 -12.09 14.17
CA GLU A 73 13.37 -13.07 15.05
C GLU A 73 14.44 -12.54 16.02
N LYS A 74 14.08 -11.93 17.13
CA LYS A 74 14.98 -11.47 18.21
C LYS A 74 15.97 -10.35 17.83
N THR A 75 15.93 -9.83 16.62
CA THR A 75 16.90 -8.84 16.15
C THR A 75 16.40 -7.43 16.15
N ILE A 76 15.06 -7.22 16.08
CA ILE A 76 14.47 -5.89 16.00
C ILE A 76 13.16 -5.86 16.74
N GLU A 77 13.04 -4.89 17.62
CA GLU A 77 11.78 -4.48 18.18
C GLU A 77 11.39 -3.15 17.52
N ALA A 78 10.57 -3.20 16.49
CA ALA A 78 9.91 -2.00 16.01
C ALA A 78 8.93 -1.53 17.08
N GLY A 79 8.82 -0.22 17.20
CA GLY A 79 7.92 0.41 18.17
C GLY A 79 7.09 1.51 17.52
N GLY A 80 6.51 2.38 18.34
CA GLY A 80 5.79 3.56 17.88
C GLY A 80 4.43 3.23 17.25
N ILE A 81 3.98 4.10 16.34
CA ILE A 81 2.61 4.07 15.83
C ILE A 81 2.33 2.84 14.95
N GLY A 82 3.31 2.37 14.19
CA GLY A 82 3.14 1.14 13.40
C GLY A 82 2.86 -0.08 14.28
N TRP A 83 3.58 -0.21 15.39
CA TRP A 83 3.28 -1.24 16.41
C TRP A 83 1.88 -1.06 17.00
N GLU A 84 1.48 0.17 17.31
CA GLU A 84 0.17 0.46 17.87
C GLU A 84 -0.97 0.02 16.94
N PHE A 85 -0.79 0.15 15.62
CA PHE A 85 -1.78 -0.34 14.65
C PHE A 85 -2.04 -1.83 14.84
N GLU A 86 -0.99 -2.63 14.97
CA GLU A 86 -1.12 -4.06 15.21
C GLU A 86 -1.75 -4.37 16.57
N GLU A 87 -1.28 -3.74 17.64
CA GLU A 87 -1.81 -3.99 19.00
C GLU A 87 -3.31 -3.62 19.11
N ARG A 88 -3.72 -2.52 18.48
CA ARG A 88 -5.13 -2.12 18.40
C ARG A 88 -5.95 -3.12 17.59
N ALA A 89 -5.41 -3.57 16.46
CA ALA A 89 -6.09 -4.59 15.65
C ALA A 89 -6.23 -5.91 16.40
N LYS A 90 -5.20 -6.37 17.13
CA LYS A 90 -5.27 -7.55 18.00
C LYS A 90 -6.34 -7.39 19.08
N ALA A 91 -6.36 -6.26 19.77
CA ALA A 91 -7.32 -6.00 20.85
C ALA A 91 -8.78 -6.00 20.34
N MET A 92 -8.98 -5.72 19.05
CA MET A 92 -10.29 -5.73 18.41
C MET A 92 -10.61 -7.04 17.68
N GLY A 93 -9.72 -8.04 17.71
CA GLY A 93 -9.88 -9.28 16.95
C GLY A 93 -9.74 -9.10 15.43
N ALA A 94 -9.12 -8.01 15.01
CA ALA A 94 -8.88 -7.64 13.61
C ALA A 94 -7.44 -7.93 13.18
N ALA A 95 -6.76 -8.90 13.79
CA ALA A 95 -5.43 -9.34 13.41
C ALA A 95 -5.29 -10.85 13.59
N VAL A 96 -4.61 -11.49 12.65
CA VAL A 96 -4.36 -12.94 12.65
C VAL A 96 -2.84 -13.15 12.57
N PRO A 97 -2.26 -14.11 13.36
CA PRO A 97 -0.84 -14.39 13.24
C PRO A 97 -0.46 -14.78 11.82
N GLU A 98 0.61 -14.19 11.33
CA GLU A 98 1.21 -14.53 10.04
C GLU A 98 1.84 -15.93 10.08
N SER A 99 1.77 -16.66 8.98
CA SER A 99 2.36 -18.01 8.91
C SER A 99 3.88 -18.01 8.72
N GLN A 100 4.44 -16.90 8.29
CA GLN A 100 5.83 -16.78 7.83
C GLN A 100 6.72 -15.92 8.71
N SER A 101 6.15 -15.17 9.65
CA SER A 101 6.91 -14.30 10.55
C SER A 101 6.28 -14.21 11.93
N LEU A 102 6.88 -13.41 12.81
CA LEU A 102 6.29 -13.08 14.13
C LEU A 102 5.27 -11.95 14.04
N SER A 103 4.97 -11.47 12.85
CA SER A 103 4.01 -10.39 12.58
C SER A 103 2.57 -10.90 12.48
N TYR A 104 1.67 -10.00 12.14
CA TYR A 104 0.26 -10.29 12.00
C TYR A 104 -0.27 -9.76 10.67
N GLU A 105 -1.19 -10.50 10.08
CA GLU A 105 -2.06 -10.00 9.02
C GLU A 105 -3.18 -9.19 9.67
N LEU A 106 -3.40 -7.98 9.18
CA LEU A 106 -4.48 -7.10 9.65
C LEU A 106 -5.72 -7.35 8.80
N ASP A 107 -6.85 -7.62 9.44
CA ASP A 107 -8.14 -7.67 8.75
C ASP A 107 -8.50 -6.29 8.21
N SER A 108 -8.64 -6.15 6.90
CA SER A 108 -8.87 -4.86 6.23
C SER A 108 -10.19 -4.19 6.63
N GLU A 109 -11.23 -4.97 6.94
CA GLU A 109 -12.50 -4.43 7.39
C GLU A 109 -12.44 -4.02 8.86
N GLY A 110 -11.84 -4.86 9.70
CA GLY A 110 -11.63 -4.56 11.13
C GLY A 110 -10.71 -3.36 11.34
N PHE A 111 -9.70 -3.19 10.48
CA PHE A 111 -8.78 -2.05 10.59
C PHE A 111 -9.44 -0.70 10.29
N LYS A 112 -10.53 -0.63 9.53
CA LYS A 112 -11.31 0.61 9.37
C LYS A 112 -11.76 1.14 10.73
N LEU A 113 -12.29 0.25 11.59
CA LEU A 113 -12.71 0.62 12.94
C LEU A 113 -11.54 0.98 13.87
N VAL A 114 -10.39 0.32 13.68
CA VAL A 114 -9.15 0.68 14.41
C VAL A 114 -8.73 2.10 14.04
N ALA A 115 -8.70 2.41 12.75
CA ALA A 115 -8.31 3.73 12.25
C ALA A 115 -9.30 4.83 12.72
N ASP A 116 -10.60 4.56 12.66
CA ASP A 116 -11.63 5.48 13.16
C ASP A 116 -11.40 5.82 14.63
N ARG A 117 -11.20 4.81 15.49
CA ARG A 117 -10.94 5.01 16.92
C ARG A 117 -9.66 5.78 17.18
N LEU A 118 -8.58 5.48 16.46
CA LEU A 118 -7.32 6.22 16.60
C LEU A 118 -7.51 7.71 16.27
N VAL A 119 -8.28 8.02 15.25
CA VAL A 119 -8.59 9.41 14.87
C VAL A 119 -9.48 10.08 15.91
N GLU A 120 -10.53 9.41 16.38
CA GLU A 120 -11.46 9.94 17.39
C GLU A 120 -10.79 10.19 18.76
N GLU A 121 -9.87 9.32 19.16
CA GLU A 121 -9.16 9.41 20.46
C GLU A 121 -8.11 10.53 20.51
N THR A 122 -7.75 11.14 19.37
CA THR A 122 -6.58 12.04 19.25
C THR A 122 -6.92 13.47 18.80
N ASP A 123 -8.14 13.91 18.90
CA ASP A 123 -8.58 15.28 18.52
C ASP A 123 -8.17 15.72 17.10
N ILE A 124 -8.06 14.75 16.19
CA ILE A 124 -7.84 14.99 14.77
C ILE A 124 -9.17 15.35 14.12
N HIS A 125 -9.22 16.42 13.33
CA HIS A 125 -10.40 16.77 12.55
C HIS A 125 -10.52 15.88 11.30
N PRO A 126 -11.43 14.89 11.24
CA PRO A 126 -11.55 13.96 10.14
C PRO A 126 -12.28 14.55 8.95
N MET A 127 -11.77 14.34 7.73
CA MET A 127 -12.36 14.85 6.48
C MET A 127 -12.35 13.78 5.40
N LEU A 128 -13.31 12.84 5.45
CA LEU A 128 -13.51 11.82 4.41
C LEU A 128 -14.24 12.38 3.18
N HIS A 129 -14.17 11.65 2.05
CA HIS A 129 -14.82 12.00 0.77
C HIS A 129 -14.39 13.35 0.20
N ARG A 130 -13.14 13.77 0.43
CA ARG A 130 -12.56 15.00 -0.12
C ARG A 130 -11.33 14.70 -0.96
N GLN A 131 -11.46 14.98 -2.25
CA GLN A 131 -10.37 14.81 -3.21
C GLN A 131 -9.51 16.08 -3.24
N PHE A 132 -8.20 15.95 -3.08
CA PHE A 132 -7.25 17.01 -3.34
C PHE A 132 -7.33 17.48 -4.80
N VAL A 133 -7.38 18.80 -5.00
CA VAL A 133 -7.49 19.41 -6.34
C VAL A 133 -6.30 20.30 -6.66
N ALA A 134 -5.96 21.22 -5.74
CA ALA A 134 -4.90 22.19 -5.96
C ALA A 134 -4.27 22.64 -4.63
N PRO A 135 -2.98 23.00 -4.61
CA PRO A 135 -2.37 23.68 -3.49
C PRO A 135 -2.83 25.15 -3.44
N ILE A 136 -2.78 25.74 -2.25
CA ILE A 136 -2.91 27.18 -2.04
C ILE A 136 -1.52 27.68 -1.67
N MET A 137 -0.97 28.58 -2.50
CA MET A 137 0.36 29.14 -2.33
C MET A 137 0.32 30.61 -1.92
N GLU A 138 1.21 30.97 -1.01
CA GLU A 138 1.60 32.37 -0.75
C GLU A 138 3.09 32.46 -1.04
N ASP A 139 3.43 33.17 -2.12
CA ASP A 139 4.77 33.18 -2.69
C ASP A 139 5.26 31.72 -2.94
N ASP A 140 6.38 31.32 -2.37
CA ASP A 140 6.96 29.99 -2.51
C ASP A 140 6.51 29.03 -1.41
N ARG A 141 5.54 29.39 -0.58
CA ARG A 141 5.10 28.59 0.54
C ARG A 141 3.68 28.06 0.32
N ILE A 142 3.49 26.76 0.55
CA ILE A 142 2.16 26.18 0.64
C ILE A 142 1.49 26.57 1.96
N VAL A 143 0.27 27.12 1.88
CA VAL A 143 -0.52 27.56 3.04
C VAL A 143 -1.86 26.82 3.15
N GLY A 144 -2.07 25.82 2.34
CA GLY A 144 -3.28 25.01 2.36
C GLY A 144 -3.55 24.28 1.06
N ILE A 145 -4.74 23.73 0.95
CA ILE A 145 -5.20 23.04 -0.24
C ILE A 145 -6.64 23.40 -0.59
N ILE A 146 -7.00 23.16 -1.85
CA ILE A 146 -8.38 23.11 -2.33
C ILE A 146 -8.74 21.62 -2.48
N THR A 147 -9.92 21.26 -1.97
CA THR A 147 -10.54 19.95 -2.16
C THR A 147 -11.81 20.05 -2.99
N GLU A 148 -12.20 18.95 -3.63
CA GLU A 148 -13.51 18.78 -4.29
C GLU A 148 -14.29 17.69 -3.56
N SER A 149 -15.58 17.93 -3.37
CA SER A 149 -16.50 17.00 -2.76
C SER A 149 -17.91 17.19 -3.36
N LYS A 150 -18.92 16.46 -2.85
CA LYS A 150 -20.32 16.72 -3.24
C LYS A 150 -20.82 18.11 -2.83
N ALA A 151 -20.15 18.79 -1.89
CA ALA A 151 -20.44 20.18 -1.53
C ALA A 151 -19.81 21.19 -2.51
N GLY A 152 -18.99 20.71 -3.45
CA GLY A 152 -18.19 21.54 -4.36
C GLY A 152 -16.78 21.76 -3.85
N ARG A 153 -16.15 22.85 -4.29
CA ARG A 153 -14.78 23.21 -3.90
C ARG A 153 -14.77 23.94 -2.56
N GLU A 154 -13.89 23.43 -1.69
CA GLU A 154 -13.67 23.96 -0.34
C GLU A 154 -12.17 24.12 -0.12
N ALA A 155 -11.78 25.13 0.65
CA ALA A 155 -10.38 25.40 1.00
C ALA A 155 -10.09 25.05 2.46
N ILE A 156 -8.92 24.48 2.70
CA ILE A 156 -8.40 24.18 4.03
C ILE A 156 -7.05 24.84 4.14
N LEU A 157 -6.86 25.71 5.15
CA LEU A 157 -5.61 26.40 5.39
C LEU A 157 -4.80 25.69 6.48
N ALA A 158 -3.48 25.70 6.35
CA ALA A 158 -2.58 25.09 7.32
C ALA A 158 -1.23 25.80 7.37
N THR A 159 -0.55 25.69 8.52
CA THR A 159 0.85 26.13 8.67
C THR A 159 1.82 25.16 8.01
N VAL A 160 1.52 23.85 8.13
CA VAL A 160 2.30 22.76 7.53
C VAL A 160 1.36 21.83 6.78
N VAL A 161 1.74 21.43 5.57
CA VAL A 161 1.03 20.44 4.77
C VAL A 161 1.90 19.21 4.59
N ILE A 162 1.35 18.04 4.92
CA ILE A 162 2.00 16.74 4.75
C ILE A 162 1.35 16.03 3.56
N ASP A 163 2.13 15.81 2.51
CA ASP A 163 1.73 15.01 1.35
C ASP A 163 1.85 13.52 1.66
N ALA A 164 0.72 12.89 1.94
CA ALA A 164 0.59 11.44 2.15
C ALA A 164 -0.31 10.79 1.08
N THR A 165 -0.41 11.41 -0.10
CA THR A 165 -1.26 10.96 -1.21
C THR A 165 -0.83 9.62 -1.83
N GLY A 166 0.42 9.21 -1.58
CA GLY A 166 1.03 7.97 -2.09
C GLY A 166 1.85 8.18 -3.37
N ASP A 167 1.51 9.19 -4.17
CA ASP A 167 2.10 9.46 -5.49
C ASP A 167 2.67 10.88 -5.60
N ALA A 168 2.97 11.53 -4.47
CA ALA A 168 3.49 12.90 -4.40
C ALA A 168 2.62 13.93 -5.16
N ASP A 169 1.31 13.83 -5.03
CA ASP A 169 0.36 14.65 -5.82
C ASP A 169 0.43 16.13 -5.46
N ILE A 170 0.66 16.46 -4.18
CA ILE A 170 0.81 17.84 -3.75
C ILE A 170 2.17 18.37 -4.17
N ALA A 171 3.23 17.62 -3.92
CA ALA A 171 4.60 17.99 -4.27
C ALA A 171 4.70 18.32 -5.77
N GLU A 172 4.15 17.49 -6.64
CA GLU A 172 4.08 17.75 -8.08
C GLU A 172 3.35 19.05 -8.42
N ARG A 173 2.23 19.31 -7.75
CA ARG A 173 1.40 20.49 -8.07
C ARG A 173 1.88 21.81 -7.48
N VAL A 174 2.75 21.77 -6.46
CA VAL A 174 3.45 22.95 -5.96
C VAL A 174 4.71 23.26 -6.78
N GLY A 175 5.11 22.36 -7.70
CA GLY A 175 6.30 22.52 -8.53
C GLY A 175 7.58 22.01 -7.88
N ALA A 176 7.48 21.20 -6.81
CA ALA A 176 8.62 20.48 -6.27
C ALA A 176 9.20 19.52 -7.30
N THR A 177 10.51 19.28 -7.23
CA THR A 177 11.14 18.30 -8.12
C THR A 177 10.66 16.89 -7.78
N THR A 178 10.10 16.22 -8.78
CA THR A 178 9.67 14.82 -8.66
C THR A 178 10.40 13.92 -9.63
N ILE A 179 10.51 12.65 -9.29
CA ILE A 179 11.10 11.59 -10.11
C ILE A 179 10.01 10.56 -10.38
N LYS A 180 9.72 10.30 -11.64
CA LYS A 180 8.78 9.26 -12.05
C LYS A 180 9.53 8.11 -12.67
N THR A 181 9.31 6.91 -12.15
CA THR A 181 9.85 5.68 -12.75
C THR A 181 9.26 5.50 -14.16
N PRO A 182 10.06 5.16 -15.18
CA PRO A 182 9.53 4.77 -16.49
C PRO A 182 8.51 3.64 -16.36
N VAL A 183 7.39 3.73 -17.09
CA VAL A 183 6.24 2.82 -16.92
C VAL A 183 6.64 1.35 -17.10
N GLU A 184 7.56 1.07 -17.99
CA GLU A 184 8.10 -0.27 -18.25
C GLU A 184 9.00 -0.81 -17.14
N GLN A 185 9.43 0.05 -16.22
CA GLN A 185 10.27 -0.29 -15.06
C GLN A 185 9.51 -0.17 -13.74
N MET A 186 8.26 0.29 -13.77
CA MET A 186 7.43 0.35 -12.57
C MET A 186 7.13 -1.04 -12.06
N GLN A 187 7.18 -1.20 -10.75
CA GLN A 187 6.66 -2.41 -10.12
C GLN A 187 5.20 -2.63 -10.51
N ALA A 188 4.85 -3.89 -10.79
CA ALA A 188 3.50 -4.26 -11.15
C ALA A 188 2.50 -3.89 -10.06
N ALA A 189 1.41 -3.22 -10.41
CA ALA A 189 0.28 -3.05 -9.53
C ALA A 189 -0.37 -4.40 -9.23
N SER A 190 -1.11 -4.51 -8.13
CA SER A 190 -1.77 -5.76 -7.74
C SER A 190 -3.26 -5.55 -7.47
N VAL A 191 -4.06 -6.52 -7.90
CA VAL A 191 -5.44 -6.64 -7.44
C VAL A 191 -5.47 -7.54 -6.22
N MET A 192 -5.85 -6.99 -5.08
CA MET A 192 -6.12 -7.78 -3.88
C MET A 192 -7.55 -8.27 -3.88
N PHE A 193 -7.74 -9.53 -3.51
CA PHE A 193 -9.07 -10.11 -3.35
C PHE A 193 -9.08 -11.15 -2.25
N HIS A 194 -10.28 -11.44 -1.78
CA HIS A 194 -10.51 -12.40 -0.71
C HIS A 194 -11.43 -13.50 -1.20
N LEU A 195 -11.22 -14.71 -0.70
CA LEU A 195 -12.04 -15.87 -0.98
C LEU A 195 -12.86 -16.27 0.24
N ALA A 196 -13.97 -16.93 0.00
CA ALA A 196 -14.74 -17.64 1.00
C ALA A 196 -15.02 -19.07 0.53
N GLY A 197 -15.34 -19.97 1.45
CA GLY A 197 -15.67 -21.35 1.16
C GLY A 197 -14.46 -22.26 0.94
N VAL A 198 -13.30 -21.88 1.50
CA VAL A 198 -12.10 -22.70 1.53
C VAL A 198 -12.17 -23.68 2.69
N ASP A 199 -11.93 -24.98 2.43
CA ASP A 199 -11.72 -25.98 3.47
C ASP A 199 -10.32 -25.79 4.06
N LYS A 200 -10.26 -25.19 5.25
CA LYS A 200 -9.00 -24.85 5.93
C LYS A 200 -8.11 -26.08 6.13
N LYS A 201 -8.68 -27.21 6.55
CA LYS A 201 -7.90 -28.42 6.82
C LYS A 201 -7.25 -28.95 5.55
N ALA A 202 -8.05 -29.16 4.50
CA ALA A 202 -7.56 -29.67 3.23
C ALA A 202 -6.57 -28.72 2.56
N PHE A 203 -6.79 -27.40 2.63
CA PHE A 203 -5.88 -26.40 2.10
C PHE A 203 -4.53 -26.44 2.81
N MET A 204 -4.53 -26.38 4.15
CA MET A 204 -3.30 -26.37 4.94
C MET A 204 -2.52 -27.69 4.84
N GLU A 205 -3.21 -28.84 4.75
CA GLU A 205 -2.57 -30.12 4.47
C GLU A 205 -1.92 -30.11 3.07
N GLY A 206 -2.61 -29.59 2.06
CA GLY A 206 -2.09 -29.46 0.70
C GLY A 206 -0.83 -28.59 0.62
N VAL A 207 -0.87 -27.40 1.21
CA VAL A 207 0.25 -26.45 1.22
C VAL A 207 1.45 -27.02 1.97
N ARG A 208 1.25 -27.72 3.10
CA ARG A 208 2.34 -28.34 3.88
C ARG A 208 2.95 -29.58 3.21
N SER A 209 2.16 -30.33 2.45
CA SER A 209 2.64 -31.52 1.74
C SER A 209 3.47 -31.17 0.50
N ASP A 210 3.25 -30.01 -0.10
CA ASP A 210 3.95 -29.51 -1.28
C ASP A 210 4.21 -28.00 -1.14
N PRO A 211 5.08 -27.58 -0.20
CA PRO A 211 5.34 -26.18 0.03
C PRO A 211 6.01 -25.56 -1.20
N GLN A 212 5.53 -24.37 -1.58
CA GLN A 212 6.11 -23.56 -2.64
C GLN A 212 6.83 -22.40 -1.98
N THR A 213 7.93 -21.95 -2.55
CA THR A 213 8.78 -20.89 -1.98
C THR A 213 8.94 -19.75 -2.97
N TYR A 214 9.51 -18.64 -2.53
CA TYR A 214 9.81 -17.51 -3.43
C TYR A 214 10.78 -17.91 -4.55
N SER A 215 11.64 -18.89 -4.35
CA SER A 215 12.51 -19.41 -5.41
C SER A 215 11.72 -20.07 -6.56
N ASP A 216 10.50 -20.54 -6.31
CA ASP A 216 9.69 -21.24 -7.31
C ASP A 216 9.14 -20.27 -8.39
N TRP A 217 9.13 -18.96 -8.17
CA TRP A 217 8.72 -17.95 -9.14
C TRP A 217 9.89 -17.15 -9.71
N SER A 218 11.09 -17.37 -9.22
CA SER A 218 12.30 -16.81 -9.79
C SER A 218 12.61 -17.49 -11.13
N THR A 219 12.44 -16.75 -12.22
CA THR A 219 12.72 -17.27 -13.58
C THR A 219 14.18 -17.10 -14.00
N GLY A 220 15.07 -16.72 -13.08
CA GLY A 220 16.45 -16.34 -13.36
C GLY A 220 16.63 -14.87 -13.78
N GLU A 221 15.53 -14.16 -13.99
CA GLU A 221 15.55 -12.71 -14.23
C GLU A 221 15.53 -11.90 -12.92
N TRP A 222 15.14 -12.55 -11.81
CA TRP A 222 15.13 -11.96 -10.48
C TRP A 222 16.43 -12.26 -9.76
N GLN A 223 17.07 -11.24 -9.24
CA GLN A 223 18.16 -11.40 -8.29
C GLN A 223 17.56 -11.29 -6.87
N ILE A 224 17.46 -12.43 -6.20
CA ILE A 224 17.10 -12.46 -4.78
C ILE A 224 18.41 -12.40 -4.01
N GLU A 225 18.65 -11.28 -3.36
CA GLU A 225 19.75 -11.12 -2.44
C GLU A 225 19.20 -11.23 -1.02
N THR A 226 19.53 -12.34 -0.37
CA THR A 226 19.00 -12.67 0.96
C THR A 226 20.10 -12.63 2.01
N SER A 227 19.73 -12.26 3.23
CA SER A 227 20.56 -12.43 4.43
C SER A 227 20.47 -13.85 5.02
N GLY A 228 19.75 -14.76 4.37
CA GLY A 228 19.43 -16.11 4.85
C GLY A 228 18.22 -16.15 5.79
N LYS A 229 17.46 -15.05 5.89
CA LYS A 229 16.24 -14.99 6.72
C LYS A 229 15.13 -15.86 6.13
N GLU A 230 14.96 -15.79 4.80
CA GLU A 230 13.89 -16.42 4.06
C GLU A 230 14.05 -17.94 4.02
N ASP A 231 15.26 -18.46 4.11
CA ASP A 231 15.56 -19.90 4.10
C ASP A 231 14.86 -20.66 5.24
N LYS A 232 14.46 -19.94 6.30
CA LYS A 232 13.83 -20.52 7.48
C LYS A 232 12.33 -20.27 7.57
N MET A 233 11.77 -19.53 6.59
CA MET A 233 10.38 -19.11 6.64
C MET A 233 9.52 -19.94 5.70
N PHE A 234 8.30 -20.27 6.17
CA PHE A 234 7.27 -20.82 5.32
C PHE A 234 6.72 -19.71 4.44
N SER A 235 6.98 -19.78 3.14
CA SER A 235 6.38 -18.84 2.20
C SER A 235 4.96 -19.28 1.84
N PRO A 236 3.95 -18.42 1.98
CA PRO A 236 2.59 -18.69 1.55
C PRO A 236 2.43 -18.54 0.02
N PHE A 237 3.42 -18.92 -0.76
CA PHE A 237 3.43 -18.77 -2.21
C PHE A 237 2.62 -19.85 -2.92
N LEU A 238 1.87 -19.48 -3.95
CA LEU A 238 1.12 -20.34 -4.84
C LEU A 238 1.50 -20.06 -6.31
N GLY A 239 2.05 -21.05 -7.00
CA GLY A 239 2.43 -20.96 -8.41
C GLY A 239 1.95 -22.18 -9.22
N LYS A 240 2.13 -23.38 -8.68
CA LYS A 240 1.79 -24.64 -9.37
C LYS A 240 0.36 -24.75 -9.89
N PRO A 241 -0.68 -24.33 -9.16
CA PRO A 241 -2.05 -24.35 -9.65
C PRO A 241 -2.24 -23.53 -10.93
N PHE A 242 -1.59 -22.36 -11.01
CA PHE A 242 -1.70 -21.47 -12.16
C PHE A 242 -0.90 -22.00 -13.36
N ALA A 243 0.30 -22.54 -13.13
CA ALA A 243 1.08 -23.19 -14.16
C ALA A 243 0.32 -24.39 -14.77
N GLN A 244 -0.41 -25.17 -13.95
CA GLN A 244 -1.29 -26.22 -14.47
C GLN A 244 -2.47 -25.66 -15.26
N ALA A 245 -3.11 -24.59 -14.77
CA ALA A 245 -4.22 -23.94 -15.47
C ALA A 245 -3.81 -23.37 -16.84
N ILE A 246 -2.56 -22.90 -16.96
CA ILE A 246 -2.01 -22.46 -18.26
C ILE A 246 -1.85 -23.66 -19.20
N ARG A 247 -1.27 -24.76 -18.73
CA ARG A 247 -1.12 -25.98 -19.54
C ARG A 247 -2.46 -26.53 -20.06
N ASP A 248 -3.49 -26.44 -19.24
CA ASP A 248 -4.83 -26.94 -19.56
C ASP A 248 -5.68 -25.90 -20.31
N GLY A 249 -5.12 -24.74 -20.65
CA GLY A 249 -5.79 -23.68 -21.44
C GLY A 249 -6.87 -22.90 -20.69
N ILE A 250 -6.92 -22.98 -19.36
CA ILE A 250 -7.86 -22.23 -18.51
C ILE A 250 -7.40 -20.80 -18.35
N ILE A 251 -6.09 -20.63 -18.10
CA ILE A 251 -5.43 -19.33 -18.10
C ILE A 251 -4.71 -19.16 -19.44
N PRO A 252 -4.94 -18.06 -20.17
CA PRO A 252 -4.20 -17.76 -21.39
C PRO A 252 -2.68 -17.70 -21.15
N ALA A 253 -1.88 -18.26 -22.04
CA ALA A 253 -0.43 -18.41 -21.85
C ALA A 253 0.33 -17.05 -21.65
N HIS A 254 -0.22 -15.94 -22.15
CA HIS A 254 0.37 -14.62 -21.94
C HIS A 254 0.14 -14.04 -20.52
N LEU A 255 -0.73 -14.67 -19.72
CA LEU A 255 -0.97 -14.32 -18.32
C LEU A 255 -0.17 -15.23 -17.37
N ASN A 256 1.07 -15.53 -17.74
CA ASN A 256 1.97 -16.43 -17.02
C ASN A 256 2.54 -15.81 -15.71
N THR A 257 2.20 -14.58 -15.40
CA THR A 257 2.58 -13.90 -14.15
C THR A 257 1.55 -14.08 -13.02
N ILE A 258 0.43 -14.77 -13.27
CA ILE A 258 -0.53 -15.10 -12.21
C ILE A 258 0.10 -16.15 -11.29
N ALA A 259 0.60 -15.68 -10.17
CA ALA A 259 1.19 -16.44 -9.07
C ALA A 259 1.42 -15.45 -7.91
N GLY A 260 1.62 -15.93 -6.71
CA GLY A 260 1.95 -15.03 -5.60
C GLY A 260 1.52 -15.56 -4.24
N THR A 261 1.32 -14.67 -3.31
CA THR A 261 1.10 -14.98 -1.90
C THR A 261 -0.36 -14.87 -1.48
N TRP A 262 -0.67 -15.51 -0.37
CA TRP A 262 -1.91 -15.36 0.39
C TRP A 262 -1.55 -14.98 1.83
N GLY A 263 -2.46 -14.33 2.54
CA GLY A 263 -2.24 -13.93 3.93
C GLY A 263 -2.82 -14.93 4.93
N ALA A 264 -3.99 -14.64 5.46
CA ALA A 264 -4.61 -15.45 6.50
C ALA A 264 -5.69 -16.41 5.97
N LEU A 265 -5.82 -17.57 6.62
CA LEU A 265 -6.94 -18.48 6.43
C LEU A 265 -7.70 -18.64 7.74
N HIS A 266 -8.88 -18.03 7.80
CA HIS A 266 -9.75 -18.02 8.95
C HIS A 266 -10.47 -19.37 9.16
N ASP A 267 -10.92 -19.63 10.37
CA ASP A 267 -11.66 -20.87 10.69
C ASP A 267 -13.02 -20.93 9.97
N THR A 268 -13.54 -19.79 9.55
CA THR A 268 -14.76 -19.66 8.75
C THR A 268 -14.57 -20.03 7.27
N GLY A 269 -13.34 -20.34 6.85
CA GLY A 269 -13.00 -20.67 5.46
C GLY A 269 -12.80 -19.47 4.57
N GLU A 270 -12.49 -18.31 5.14
CA GLU A 270 -12.09 -17.11 4.42
C GLU A 270 -10.58 -17.10 4.25
N LEU A 271 -10.12 -17.01 3.00
CA LEU A 271 -8.72 -16.87 2.64
C LEU A 271 -8.50 -15.44 2.12
N THR A 272 -7.71 -14.68 2.84
CA THR A 272 -7.55 -13.24 2.62
C THR A 272 -6.22 -12.87 1.99
N TYR A 273 -6.08 -11.60 1.62
CA TYR A 273 -4.86 -11.04 1.06
C TYR A 273 -4.30 -11.86 -0.11
N MET A 274 -5.16 -12.17 -1.09
CA MET A 274 -4.73 -12.89 -2.30
C MET A 274 -3.97 -11.93 -3.22
N ASN A 275 -2.65 -11.93 -3.15
CA ASN A 275 -1.73 -11.13 -3.97
C ASN A 275 -1.21 -11.99 -5.13
N LEU A 276 -2.09 -12.35 -6.05
CA LEU A 276 -1.82 -13.31 -7.13
C LEU A 276 -1.80 -12.68 -8.52
N VAL A 277 -2.33 -11.46 -8.67
CA VAL A 277 -2.49 -10.79 -9.97
C VAL A 277 -1.58 -9.58 -10.02
N HIS A 278 -0.60 -9.62 -10.91
CA HIS A 278 0.40 -8.58 -11.09
C HIS A 278 0.20 -7.89 -12.44
N LEU A 279 -0.03 -6.59 -12.42
CA LEU A 279 -0.40 -5.76 -13.56
C LEU A 279 0.79 -4.87 -13.96
N ALA A 280 1.70 -5.41 -14.75
CA ALA A 280 2.85 -4.69 -15.25
C ALA A 280 2.44 -3.56 -16.21
N GLY A 281 3.14 -2.42 -16.15
CA GLY A 281 2.86 -1.26 -17.00
C GLY A 281 1.65 -0.43 -16.56
N CYS A 282 1.23 -0.57 -15.30
CA CYS A 282 0.19 0.26 -14.71
C CYS A 282 0.80 1.56 -14.17
N ASP A 283 0.37 2.68 -14.72
CA ASP A 283 0.71 4.01 -14.24
C ASP A 283 -0.39 4.54 -13.32
N GLY A 284 -0.13 4.59 -12.01
CA GLY A 284 -1.08 5.09 -11.01
C GLY A 284 -1.37 6.60 -11.09
N THR A 285 -0.57 7.35 -11.86
CA THR A 285 -0.80 8.78 -12.10
C THR A 285 -1.59 9.08 -13.37
N ASP A 286 -1.93 8.03 -14.14
CA ASP A 286 -2.76 8.13 -15.35
C ASP A 286 -4.12 7.47 -15.11
N PRO A 287 -5.23 8.24 -15.05
CA PRO A 287 -6.55 7.71 -14.78
C PRO A 287 -7.06 6.73 -15.85
N ASP A 288 -6.64 6.87 -17.11
CA ASP A 288 -7.02 5.94 -18.17
C ASP A 288 -6.29 4.60 -18.01
N SER A 289 -5.01 4.64 -17.62
CA SER A 289 -4.26 3.46 -17.21
C SER A 289 -4.93 2.77 -16.01
N MET A 290 -5.24 3.52 -14.97
CA MET A 290 -5.93 3.00 -13.79
C MET A 290 -7.25 2.33 -14.16
N THR A 291 -8.10 2.98 -14.95
CA THR A 291 -9.39 2.43 -15.40
C THR A 291 -9.21 1.09 -16.11
N ARG A 292 -8.28 1.03 -17.05
CA ARG A 292 -7.97 -0.20 -17.80
C ARG A 292 -7.55 -1.33 -16.89
N PHE A 293 -6.62 -1.05 -15.96
CA PHE A 293 -6.05 -2.08 -15.10
C PHE A 293 -6.98 -2.50 -13.96
N GLU A 294 -7.88 -1.63 -13.50
CA GLU A 294 -8.98 -2.01 -12.60
C GLU A 294 -9.86 -3.10 -13.22
N ILE A 295 -10.24 -2.94 -14.47
CA ILE A 295 -11.10 -3.90 -15.18
C ILE A 295 -10.33 -5.19 -15.47
N GLU A 296 -9.13 -5.06 -16.01
CA GLU A 296 -8.29 -6.21 -16.38
C GLU A 296 -7.88 -7.03 -15.15
N GLY A 297 -7.50 -6.38 -14.06
CA GLY A 297 -7.11 -7.05 -12.84
C GLY A 297 -8.23 -7.91 -12.24
N ARG A 298 -9.46 -7.40 -12.19
CA ARG A 298 -10.62 -8.19 -11.76
C ARG A 298 -10.88 -9.38 -12.67
N ARG A 299 -10.68 -9.21 -13.99
CA ARG A 299 -10.80 -10.32 -14.95
C ARG A 299 -9.76 -11.41 -14.68
N GLN A 300 -8.50 -11.04 -14.45
CA GLN A 300 -7.43 -11.98 -14.16
C GLN A 300 -7.64 -12.68 -12.80
N ALA A 301 -8.12 -11.97 -11.79
CA ALA A 301 -8.43 -12.56 -10.50
C ALA A 301 -9.51 -13.66 -10.61
N MET A 302 -10.51 -13.50 -11.47
CA MET A 302 -11.51 -14.55 -11.70
C MET A 302 -10.91 -15.80 -12.36
N LEU A 303 -9.91 -15.63 -13.24
CA LEU A 303 -9.15 -16.76 -13.80
C LEU A 303 -8.32 -17.46 -12.71
N ALA A 304 -7.68 -16.68 -11.83
CA ALA A 304 -6.94 -17.23 -10.69
C ALA A 304 -7.86 -18.03 -9.76
N ILE A 305 -9.04 -17.53 -9.44
CA ILE A 305 -10.03 -18.25 -8.62
C ILE A 305 -10.44 -19.57 -9.27
N GLU A 306 -10.69 -19.59 -10.58
CA GLU A 306 -11.05 -20.82 -11.29
C GLU A 306 -9.90 -21.85 -11.26
N ALA A 307 -8.66 -21.40 -11.40
CA ALA A 307 -7.49 -22.27 -11.27
C ALA A 307 -7.36 -22.85 -9.85
N LEU A 308 -7.52 -22.02 -8.82
CA LEU A 308 -7.50 -22.47 -7.42
C LEU A 308 -8.57 -23.54 -7.16
N LYS A 309 -9.79 -23.35 -7.64
CA LYS A 309 -10.89 -24.31 -7.47
C LYS A 309 -10.58 -25.67 -8.07
N ARG A 310 -9.83 -25.72 -9.17
CA ARG A 310 -9.51 -26.97 -9.89
C ARG A 310 -8.27 -27.65 -9.35
N TYR A 311 -7.26 -26.91 -8.96
CA TYR A 311 -5.93 -27.46 -8.74
C TYR A 311 -5.38 -27.27 -7.33
N THR A 312 -6.14 -26.62 -6.42
CA THR A 312 -5.69 -26.42 -5.04
C THR A 312 -6.57 -27.21 -4.07
N PRO A 313 -5.98 -28.09 -3.24
CA PRO A 313 -6.72 -28.77 -2.19
C PRO A 313 -7.50 -27.76 -1.31
N GLY A 314 -8.72 -28.12 -0.93
CA GLY A 314 -9.58 -27.26 -0.12
C GLY A 314 -10.28 -26.12 -0.86
N CYS A 315 -9.91 -25.80 -2.09
CA CYS A 315 -10.49 -24.66 -2.84
C CYS A 315 -11.69 -25.03 -3.75
N LYS A 316 -12.14 -26.27 -3.81
CA LYS A 316 -13.23 -26.70 -4.72
C LYS A 316 -14.49 -25.84 -4.61
N ALA A 317 -14.86 -25.43 -3.41
CA ALA A 317 -16.02 -24.59 -3.13
C ALA A 317 -15.66 -23.10 -2.98
N ALA A 318 -14.42 -22.73 -3.24
CA ALA A 318 -13.97 -21.35 -3.10
C ALA A 318 -14.72 -20.42 -4.07
N ARG A 319 -15.05 -19.25 -3.59
CA ARG A 319 -15.71 -18.19 -4.35
C ARG A 319 -15.14 -16.84 -3.96
N LEU A 320 -15.23 -15.89 -4.88
CA LEU A 320 -14.91 -14.51 -4.56
C LEU A 320 -15.76 -14.03 -3.37
N ARG A 321 -15.11 -13.48 -2.34
CA ARG A 321 -15.75 -12.74 -1.25
C ARG A 321 -15.87 -11.25 -1.62
N ASN A 322 -14.74 -10.61 -1.84
CA ASN A 322 -14.65 -9.22 -2.28
C ASN A 322 -13.31 -8.94 -2.97
N PHE A 323 -13.28 -7.85 -3.71
CA PHE A 323 -12.06 -7.17 -4.13
C PHE A 323 -11.75 -6.02 -3.19
N GLY A 324 -10.51 -5.56 -3.18
CA GLY A 324 -10.18 -4.21 -2.74
C GLY A 324 -10.98 -3.17 -3.54
N MET A 325 -11.21 -2.00 -2.97
CA MET A 325 -11.96 -0.92 -3.64
C MET A 325 -11.21 -0.39 -4.87
N THR A 326 -9.89 -0.48 -4.87
CA THR A 326 -9.00 -0.11 -5.97
C THR A 326 -7.79 -1.02 -6.02
N ILE A 327 -7.09 -1.05 -7.15
CA ILE A 327 -5.82 -1.76 -7.27
C ILE A 327 -4.74 -1.12 -6.40
N GLY A 328 -3.83 -1.94 -5.91
CA GLY A 328 -2.66 -1.51 -5.13
C GLY A 328 -1.55 -1.04 -6.05
N ILE A 329 -1.23 0.22 -5.95
CA ILE A 329 -0.11 0.83 -6.67
C ILE A 329 1.15 0.70 -5.82
N ARG A 330 2.25 0.25 -6.44
CA ARG A 330 3.54 0.04 -5.78
C ARG A 330 4.57 1.10 -6.10
N ASP A 331 4.56 1.59 -7.33
CA ASP A 331 5.56 2.50 -7.85
C ASP A 331 4.95 3.47 -8.86
N THR A 332 5.24 4.75 -8.71
CA THR A 332 4.87 5.80 -9.66
C THR A 332 5.86 6.96 -9.56
N ARG A 333 5.37 8.09 -9.02
CA ARG A 333 6.09 9.33 -8.82
C ARG A 333 6.55 9.46 -7.36
N LYS A 334 7.76 9.96 -7.18
CA LYS A 334 8.41 10.18 -5.90
C LYS A 334 8.94 11.61 -5.85
N ILE A 335 9.09 12.18 -4.66
CA ILE A 335 9.83 13.43 -4.50
C ILE A 335 11.32 13.21 -4.78
N ASP A 336 11.98 14.17 -5.42
CA ASP A 336 13.44 14.30 -5.31
C ASP A 336 13.72 14.97 -3.98
N ALA A 337 14.07 14.17 -2.99
CA ALA A 337 14.22 14.61 -1.61
C ALA A 337 15.58 15.26 -1.37
N VAL A 338 15.68 16.03 -0.28
CA VAL A 338 16.98 16.57 0.21
C VAL A 338 18.00 15.45 0.36
N TYR A 339 17.53 14.27 0.75
CA TYR A 339 18.33 13.04 0.74
C TYR A 339 17.51 11.89 0.13
N ASN A 340 17.96 11.35 -0.99
CA ASN A 340 17.36 10.16 -1.57
C ASN A 340 18.08 8.93 -1.04
N MET A 341 17.34 8.05 -0.36
CA MET A 341 17.87 6.80 0.16
C MET A 341 18.34 5.91 -0.99
N THR A 342 19.42 5.19 -0.77
CA THR A 342 20.09 4.36 -1.77
C THR A 342 20.08 2.88 -1.38
N GLU A 343 20.33 2.01 -2.35
CA GLU A 343 20.60 0.59 -2.11
C GLU A 343 21.73 0.40 -1.07
N GLY A 344 22.77 1.23 -1.15
CA GLY A 344 23.89 1.19 -0.20
C GLY A 344 23.47 1.46 1.24
N ASP A 345 22.47 2.32 1.47
CA ASP A 345 21.93 2.60 2.80
C ASP A 345 21.26 1.36 3.40
N VAL A 346 20.52 0.60 2.57
CA VAL A 346 19.87 -0.64 3.00
C VAL A 346 20.92 -1.71 3.33
N ARG A 347 21.83 -1.97 2.39
CA ARG A 347 22.84 -3.02 2.53
C ARG A 347 23.77 -2.79 3.71
N ASN A 348 24.16 -1.53 3.95
CA ASN A 348 25.06 -1.14 5.03
C ASN A 348 24.33 -0.78 6.33
N GLU A 349 23.00 -0.96 6.37
CA GLU A 349 22.20 -0.66 7.57
C GLU A 349 22.47 0.75 8.11
N ALA A 350 22.36 1.74 7.21
CA ALA A 350 22.75 3.12 7.47
C ALA A 350 22.10 3.70 8.73
N ARG A 351 22.82 4.58 9.43
CA ARG A 351 22.39 5.27 10.64
C ARG A 351 22.44 6.77 10.40
N PHE A 352 21.37 7.47 10.77
CA PHE A 352 21.22 8.91 10.56
C PHE A 352 20.84 9.60 11.86
N GLU A 353 21.44 10.77 12.12
CA GLU A 353 21.15 11.58 13.31
C GLU A 353 19.72 12.13 13.31
N ASP A 354 19.19 12.44 12.13
CA ASP A 354 17.82 12.93 11.91
C ASP A 354 16.81 11.78 11.68
N SER A 355 17.06 10.60 12.22
CA SER A 355 16.18 9.45 12.05
C SER A 355 14.79 9.69 12.63
N ILE A 356 13.76 9.42 11.82
CA ILE A 356 12.35 9.43 12.23
C ILE A 356 11.79 8.02 12.47
N GLY A 357 12.54 7.00 12.13
CA GLY A 357 12.13 5.62 12.30
C GLY A 357 13.19 4.62 11.88
N ILE A 358 12.88 3.37 12.05
CA ILE A 358 13.68 2.24 11.58
C ILE A 358 12.94 1.48 10.49
N TYR A 359 13.69 0.93 9.55
CA TYR A 359 13.19 0.09 8.49
C TYR A 359 13.91 -1.27 8.53
N PRO A 360 13.24 -2.32 8.97
CA PRO A 360 13.87 -3.63 9.18
C PRO A 360 13.74 -4.58 7.99
N GLU A 361 13.09 -4.12 6.93
CA GLU A 361 12.68 -4.96 5.81
C GLU A 361 13.62 -4.86 4.61
N PHE A 362 13.26 -5.59 3.56
CA PHE A 362 13.89 -5.54 2.26
C PHE A 362 13.34 -4.40 1.39
N ILE A 363 14.12 -3.96 0.42
CA ILE A 363 13.59 -3.17 -0.70
C ILE A 363 13.20 -4.11 -1.83
N ASP A 364 11.93 -4.09 -2.15
CA ASP A 364 11.35 -4.76 -3.30
C ASP A 364 11.39 -3.81 -4.51
N GLY A 365 12.28 -4.07 -5.45
CA GLY A 365 12.44 -3.31 -6.68
C GLY A 365 11.99 -4.10 -7.90
N TYR A 366 12.01 -3.47 -9.07
CA TYR A 366 11.71 -4.16 -10.33
C TYR A 366 12.76 -5.25 -10.60
N GLY A 367 12.36 -6.51 -10.42
CA GLY A 367 13.24 -7.67 -10.63
C GLY A 367 14.34 -7.88 -9.57
N VAL A 368 14.32 -7.14 -8.46
CA VAL A 368 15.34 -7.21 -7.40
C VAL A 368 14.71 -7.13 -6.03
N LEU A 369 15.18 -7.99 -5.13
CA LEU A 369 14.89 -7.94 -3.71
C LEU A 369 16.20 -7.64 -2.97
N ILE A 370 16.27 -6.48 -2.30
CA ILE A 370 17.48 -6.01 -1.61
C ILE A 370 17.26 -6.10 -0.11
N LEU A 371 18.12 -6.83 0.58
CA LEU A 371 18.05 -7.08 2.00
C LEU A 371 19.21 -6.44 2.77
N PRO A 372 19.02 -6.04 4.03
CA PRO A 372 20.12 -5.66 4.91
C PRO A 372 21.10 -6.82 5.09
N THR A 373 22.39 -6.54 4.95
CA THR A 373 23.45 -7.58 4.93
C THR A 373 23.47 -8.44 6.20
N THR A 374 23.24 -7.85 7.37
CA THR A 374 23.22 -8.59 8.64
C THR A 374 21.82 -8.97 9.09
N GLY A 375 20.83 -8.57 8.32
CA GLY A 375 19.43 -8.81 8.64
C GLY A 375 18.90 -7.98 9.79
N ARG A 376 19.53 -6.86 10.09
CA ARG A 376 19.05 -5.89 11.08
C ARG A 376 18.14 -4.86 10.43
N TYR A 377 18.35 -3.58 10.70
CA TYR A 377 17.52 -2.49 10.21
C TYR A 377 18.38 -1.31 9.81
N MET A 378 17.82 -0.44 8.96
CA MET A 378 18.37 0.88 8.69
C MET A 378 17.52 1.98 9.32
N HIS A 379 18.09 3.17 9.46
CA HIS A 379 17.34 4.36 9.83
C HIS A 379 16.69 5.00 8.60
N VAL A 380 15.52 5.61 8.80
CA VAL A 380 14.87 6.48 7.81
C VAL A 380 15.12 7.93 8.22
N PRO A 381 15.92 8.72 7.50
CA PRO A 381 16.23 10.10 7.88
C PRO A 381 15.06 11.04 7.54
N TYR A 382 14.81 12.03 8.39
CA TYR A 382 13.77 13.04 8.18
C TYR A 382 13.94 13.79 6.84
N ARG A 383 15.17 14.11 6.47
CA ARG A 383 15.48 14.81 5.22
C ARG A 383 15.10 14.02 3.94
N SER A 384 14.77 12.73 4.04
CA SER A 384 14.20 11.96 2.93
C SER A 384 12.71 12.26 2.71
N MET A 385 12.07 12.96 3.64
CA MET A 385 10.68 13.42 3.52
C MET A 385 10.57 14.87 3.02
N LEU A 386 11.68 15.58 2.88
CA LEU A 386 11.72 16.98 2.48
C LEU A 386 11.98 17.08 0.97
N PRO A 387 11.03 17.60 0.16
CA PRO A 387 11.24 17.76 -1.27
C PRO A 387 12.24 18.88 -1.57
N LYS A 388 12.95 18.76 -2.69
CA LYS A 388 13.73 19.85 -3.28
C LYS A 388 12.84 20.75 -4.15
N GLY A 389 13.20 22.01 -4.26
CA GLY A 389 12.59 22.96 -5.20
C GLY A 389 11.32 23.65 -4.70
N VAL A 390 11.04 23.57 -3.42
CA VAL A 390 9.99 24.33 -2.71
C VAL A 390 10.51 24.80 -1.36
#